data_ff53f51ecf726b3b55a91b9a7a0efc4c
#
_entry.id   ff53f51ecf726b3b55a91b9a7a0efc4c
#
_cell.length_a   1.000
_cell.length_b   1.000
_cell.length_c   1.000
_cell.angle_alpha   90.00
_cell.angle_beta   90.00
_cell.angle_gamma   90.00
#
_symmetry.space_group_name_H-M   'P 1'
#
loop_
_entity.id
_entity.type
_entity.pdbx_description
1 polymer ?
#
loop_
_entity_poly.entity_id
_entity_poly.type
_entity_poly.pdbx_seq_one_letter_code
_entity_poly.pdbx_strand_id
1 'polypeptide(L)'
;MASGKFLGYMVTQRGLEVDPSQVSAILNMKSPTSVKEVQYLTGRLAALNRFLSRSTDRCKPLFQAIKKAGGTFEWTQTCEEAFQDLKKYMSSPPLLSKPKKDETLYVYLAVSNGAVSAALVREDEGVKKPVYYVSKALLDAETRYQKLEKLALALMVTSRKLKHYF
;
A
#
# COMPACT_ATOMS: atom_id res chain seq x y z
N MET A 1 -13.68 -23.97 -9.26
CA MET A 1 -12.84 -23.35 -8.21
C MET A 1 -13.70 -22.29 -7.53
N ALA A 2 -13.87 -22.41 -6.19
CA ALA A 2 -14.66 -21.43 -5.46
C ALA A 2 -13.80 -20.16 -5.25
N SER A 3 -14.12 -19.09 -5.95
CA SER A 3 -13.61 -17.76 -5.69
C SER A 3 -14.79 -16.84 -5.39
N GLY A 4 -14.68 -15.98 -4.40
CA GLY A 4 -15.73 -15.04 -4.00
C GLY A 4 -15.21 -13.63 -3.92
N LYS A 5 -16.01 -12.64 -4.35
CA LYS A 5 -15.73 -11.22 -4.12
C LYS A 5 -16.14 -10.85 -2.69
N PHE A 6 -15.24 -10.17 -1.99
CA PHE A 6 -15.47 -9.66 -0.65
C PHE A 6 -14.77 -8.31 -0.47
N LEU A 7 -15.52 -7.25 -0.19
CA LEU A 7 -15.00 -5.89 0.07
C LEU A 7 -13.96 -5.40 -0.97
N GLY A 8 -14.21 -5.68 -2.26
CA GLY A 8 -13.30 -5.25 -3.34
C GLY A 8 -12.08 -6.14 -3.56
N TYR A 9 -12.05 -7.32 -2.94
CA TYR A 9 -11.02 -8.34 -3.12
C TYR A 9 -11.62 -9.63 -3.67
N MET A 10 -10.77 -10.42 -4.31
CA MET A 10 -11.06 -11.80 -4.67
C MET A 10 -10.45 -12.73 -3.62
N VAL A 11 -11.28 -13.52 -2.96
CA VAL A 11 -10.82 -14.58 -2.06
C VAL A 11 -10.71 -15.85 -2.88
N THR A 12 -9.52 -16.42 -2.95
CA THR A 12 -9.22 -17.67 -3.67
C THR A 12 -8.61 -18.70 -2.73
N GLN A 13 -8.48 -19.94 -3.17
CA GLN A 13 -7.80 -20.96 -2.38
C GLN A 13 -6.31 -20.61 -2.12
N ARG A 14 -5.68 -19.84 -3.02
CA ARG A 14 -4.28 -19.43 -2.91
C ARG A 14 -4.08 -18.24 -1.98
N GLY A 15 -5.14 -17.46 -1.70
CA GLY A 15 -5.06 -16.26 -0.86
C GLY A 15 -6.00 -15.15 -1.33
N LEU A 16 -5.58 -13.90 -1.12
CA LEU A 16 -6.31 -12.70 -1.51
C LEU A 16 -5.69 -12.07 -2.75
N GLU A 17 -6.52 -11.74 -3.71
CA GLU A 17 -6.14 -11.05 -4.95
C GLU A 17 -6.92 -9.73 -5.05
N VAL A 18 -6.37 -8.75 -5.75
CA VAL A 18 -7.11 -7.53 -6.08
C VAL A 18 -8.22 -7.87 -7.07
N ASP A 19 -9.42 -7.30 -6.87
CA ASP A 19 -10.50 -7.44 -7.86
C ASP A 19 -10.03 -6.85 -9.21
N PRO A 20 -10.05 -7.61 -10.31
CA PRO A 20 -9.66 -7.15 -11.63
C PRO A 20 -10.37 -5.85 -12.07
N SER A 21 -11.61 -5.64 -11.62
CA SER A 21 -12.34 -4.40 -11.90
C SER A 21 -11.70 -3.16 -11.25
N GLN A 22 -11.11 -3.32 -10.06
CA GLN A 22 -10.38 -2.24 -9.39
C GLN A 22 -9.06 -1.95 -10.09
N VAL A 23 -8.36 -2.99 -10.54
CA VAL A 23 -7.13 -2.86 -11.33
C VAL A 23 -7.43 -2.13 -12.64
N SER A 24 -8.41 -2.60 -13.41
CA SER A 24 -8.82 -1.99 -14.68
C SER A 24 -9.21 -0.52 -14.53
N ALA A 25 -9.92 -0.18 -13.45
CA ALA A 25 -10.32 1.20 -13.18
C ALA A 25 -9.12 2.13 -12.99
N ILE A 26 -8.04 1.66 -12.34
CA ILE A 26 -6.81 2.44 -12.16
C ILE A 26 -6.01 2.50 -13.46
N LEU A 27 -5.86 1.36 -14.16
CA LEU A 27 -5.07 1.29 -15.40
C LEU A 27 -5.67 2.15 -16.51
N ASN A 28 -6.99 2.20 -16.63
CA ASN A 28 -7.70 2.98 -17.66
C ASN A 28 -7.90 4.45 -17.28
N MET A 29 -7.56 4.84 -16.04
CA MET A 29 -7.68 6.22 -15.60
C MET A 29 -6.68 7.10 -16.33
N LYS A 30 -7.13 8.25 -16.85
CA LYS A 30 -6.24 9.30 -17.38
C LYS A 30 -5.56 10.05 -16.24
N SER A 31 -4.49 10.76 -16.58
CA SER A 31 -3.80 11.61 -15.58
C SER A 31 -4.78 12.63 -15.02
N PRO A 32 -4.87 12.74 -13.67
CA PRO A 32 -5.80 13.65 -13.01
C PRO A 32 -5.61 15.11 -13.42
N THR A 33 -6.70 15.80 -13.70
CA THR A 33 -6.74 17.22 -14.06
C THR A 33 -7.34 18.09 -12.96
N SER A 34 -7.83 17.49 -11.89
CA SER A 34 -8.47 18.18 -10.77
C SER A 34 -8.19 17.50 -9.42
N VAL A 35 -8.32 18.25 -8.35
CA VAL A 35 -8.21 17.73 -6.96
C VAL A 35 -9.19 16.58 -6.73
N LYS A 36 -10.42 16.66 -7.25
CA LYS A 36 -11.43 15.61 -7.13
C LYS A 36 -10.98 14.30 -7.75
N GLU A 37 -10.32 14.36 -8.91
CA GLU A 37 -9.81 13.16 -9.57
C GLU A 37 -8.63 12.55 -8.81
N VAL A 38 -7.76 13.36 -8.21
CA VAL A 38 -6.70 12.87 -7.34
C VAL A 38 -7.28 12.25 -6.06
N GLN A 39 -8.30 12.86 -5.47
CA GLN A 39 -9.00 12.28 -4.31
C GLN A 39 -9.67 10.95 -4.65
N TYR A 40 -10.27 10.84 -5.82
CA TYR A 40 -10.86 9.60 -6.32
C TYR A 40 -9.80 8.50 -6.48
N LEU A 41 -8.66 8.83 -7.09
CA LEU A 41 -7.52 7.91 -7.24
C LEU A 41 -6.98 7.47 -5.88
N THR A 42 -6.70 8.42 -4.98
CA THR A 42 -6.14 8.10 -3.65
C THR A 42 -7.12 7.32 -2.79
N GLY A 43 -8.43 7.54 -2.91
CA GLY A 43 -9.46 6.73 -2.26
C GLY A 43 -9.44 5.27 -2.73
N ARG A 44 -9.30 5.02 -4.03
CA ARG A 44 -9.13 3.66 -4.58
C ARG A 44 -7.86 2.99 -4.08
N LEU A 45 -6.75 3.71 -4.09
CA LEU A 45 -5.47 3.21 -3.58
C LEU A 45 -5.51 2.89 -2.09
N ALA A 46 -6.24 3.69 -1.30
CA ALA A 46 -6.45 3.43 0.12
C ALA A 46 -7.21 2.10 0.37
N ALA A 47 -8.21 1.80 -0.45
CA ALA A 47 -8.92 0.52 -0.40
C ALA A 47 -8.02 -0.68 -0.73
N LEU A 48 -7.00 -0.47 -1.58
CA LEU A 48 -6.02 -1.49 -2.00
C LEU A 48 -4.72 -1.47 -1.20
N ASN A 49 -4.67 -0.70 -0.12
CA ASN A 49 -3.44 -0.45 0.65
C ASN A 49 -2.70 -1.72 1.10
N ARG A 50 -3.43 -2.80 1.45
CA ARG A 50 -2.83 -4.08 1.85
C ARG A 50 -2.03 -4.79 0.74
N PHE A 51 -2.27 -4.45 -0.53
CA PHE A 51 -1.56 -4.99 -1.69
C PHE A 51 -0.40 -4.10 -2.15
N LEU A 52 -0.32 -2.88 -1.64
CA LEU A 52 0.67 -1.89 -2.03
C LEU A 52 1.84 -1.87 -1.05
N SER A 53 2.97 -2.44 -1.46
CA SER A 53 4.20 -2.27 -0.70
C SER A 53 4.60 -0.79 -0.67
N ARG A 54 4.93 -0.26 0.53
CA ARG A 54 5.34 1.14 0.74
C ARG A 54 4.34 2.15 0.15
N SER A 55 3.04 1.87 0.29
CA SER A 55 1.97 2.67 -0.34
C SER A 55 2.07 4.16 -0.02
N THR A 56 2.44 4.53 1.19
CA THR A 56 2.58 5.93 1.61
C THR A 56 3.68 6.66 0.82
N ASP A 57 4.86 6.04 0.65
CA ASP A 57 5.95 6.64 -0.12
C ASP A 57 5.57 6.77 -1.59
N ARG A 58 4.96 5.74 -2.18
CA ARG A 58 4.50 5.74 -3.57
C ARG A 58 3.44 6.80 -3.86
N CYS A 59 2.50 7.00 -2.92
CA CYS A 59 1.40 7.95 -3.08
C CYS A 59 1.74 9.37 -2.59
N LYS A 60 2.92 9.58 -1.99
CA LYS A 60 3.31 10.88 -1.42
C LYS A 60 3.15 12.06 -2.38
N PRO A 61 3.61 12.00 -3.65
CA PRO A 61 3.41 13.10 -4.59
C PRO A 61 1.93 13.43 -4.83
N LEU A 62 1.08 12.40 -4.90
CA LEU A 62 -0.36 12.56 -5.10
C LEU A 62 -1.02 13.26 -3.91
N PHE A 63 -0.66 12.90 -2.67
CA PHE A 63 -1.14 13.57 -1.47
C PHE A 63 -0.64 15.02 -1.37
N GLN A 64 0.56 15.31 -1.86
CA GLN A 64 1.10 16.67 -1.90
C GLN A 64 0.33 17.53 -2.90
N ALA A 65 -0.08 17.00 -4.04
CA ALA A 65 -0.91 17.71 -5.02
C ALA A 65 -2.27 18.14 -4.42
N ILE A 66 -2.86 17.32 -3.55
CA ILE A 66 -4.10 17.65 -2.82
C ILE A 66 -3.85 18.75 -1.78
N LYS A 67 -2.75 18.66 -1.00
CA LYS A 67 -2.45 19.61 0.09
C LYS A 67 -2.14 21.01 -0.41
N LYS A 68 -1.54 21.15 -1.59
CA LYS A 68 -1.23 22.45 -2.21
C LYS A 68 -2.45 23.16 -2.79
N ALA A 69 -3.62 22.55 -2.75
CA ALA A 69 -4.84 23.06 -3.37
C ALA A 69 -5.52 24.24 -2.65
N GLY A 70 -4.81 24.97 -1.77
CA GLY A 70 -5.18 26.34 -1.38
C GLY A 70 -4.92 27.37 -2.49
N GLY A 71 -4.38 26.94 -3.65
CA GLY A 71 -4.10 27.69 -4.86
C GLY A 71 -4.57 26.94 -6.10
N THR A 72 -3.97 27.26 -7.26
CA THR A 72 -4.26 26.55 -8.52
C THR A 72 -3.78 25.11 -8.45
N PHE A 73 -4.64 24.16 -8.84
CA PHE A 73 -4.28 22.75 -8.94
C PHE A 73 -3.17 22.58 -10.00
N GLU A 74 -2.11 21.89 -9.63
CA GLU A 74 -0.99 21.60 -10.52
C GLU A 74 -0.67 20.09 -10.46
N TRP A 75 -0.75 19.43 -11.62
CA TRP A 75 -0.29 18.07 -11.82
C TRP A 75 1.17 18.09 -12.30
N THR A 76 2.09 17.93 -11.37
CA THR A 76 3.53 18.02 -11.67
C THR A 76 4.06 16.76 -12.34
N GLN A 77 5.24 16.86 -12.98
CA GLN A 77 5.95 15.71 -13.53
C GLN A 77 6.17 14.60 -12.49
N THR A 78 6.49 14.98 -11.23
CA THR A 78 6.65 14.03 -10.12
C THR A 78 5.34 13.28 -9.81
N CYS A 79 4.18 13.94 -9.94
CA CYS A 79 2.87 13.28 -9.78
C CYS A 79 2.64 12.30 -10.91
N GLU A 80 2.97 12.67 -12.15
CA GLU A 80 2.83 11.80 -13.32
C GLU A 80 3.70 10.55 -13.19
N GLU A 81 4.96 10.70 -12.81
CA GLU A 81 5.88 9.57 -12.58
C GLU A 81 5.37 8.63 -11.49
N ALA A 82 4.89 9.18 -10.38
CA ALA A 82 4.29 8.37 -9.31
C ALA A 82 3.03 7.64 -9.77
N PHE A 83 2.22 8.29 -10.61
CA PHE A 83 1.01 7.69 -11.16
C PHE A 83 1.33 6.55 -12.14
N GLN A 84 2.32 6.74 -13.02
CA GLN A 84 2.76 5.70 -13.95
C GLN A 84 3.42 4.52 -13.21
N ASP A 85 4.22 4.77 -12.16
CA ASP A 85 4.78 3.72 -11.32
C ASP A 85 3.68 2.91 -10.61
N LEU A 86 2.62 3.57 -10.13
CA LEU A 86 1.46 2.90 -9.57
C LEU A 86 0.72 2.04 -10.59
N LYS A 87 0.51 2.54 -11.80
CA LYS A 87 -0.09 1.75 -12.89
C LYS A 87 0.75 0.53 -13.22
N LYS A 88 2.06 0.71 -13.36
CA LYS A 88 3.00 -0.39 -13.59
C LYS A 88 2.93 -1.44 -12.48
N TYR A 89 2.89 -1.00 -11.22
CA TYR A 89 2.74 -1.91 -10.07
C TYR A 89 1.40 -2.64 -10.11
N MET A 90 0.31 -1.95 -10.43
CA MET A 90 -1.04 -2.51 -10.48
C MET A 90 -1.29 -3.39 -11.71
N SER A 91 -0.45 -3.33 -12.73
CA SER A 91 -0.54 -4.26 -13.87
C SER A 91 -0.22 -5.70 -13.49
N SER A 92 0.55 -5.89 -12.39
CA SER A 92 0.87 -7.21 -11.82
C SER A 92 0.84 -7.13 -10.28
N PRO A 93 -0.35 -6.95 -9.67
CA PRO A 93 -0.46 -6.81 -8.23
C PRO A 93 -0.07 -8.13 -7.53
N PRO A 94 0.53 -8.04 -6.33
CA PRO A 94 0.92 -9.25 -5.61
C PRO A 94 -0.29 -10.05 -5.17
N LEU A 95 -0.19 -11.37 -5.25
CA LEU A 95 -1.05 -12.29 -4.54
C LEU A 95 -0.67 -12.27 -3.05
N LEU A 96 -1.60 -11.96 -2.16
CA LEU A 96 -1.39 -12.10 -0.72
C LEU A 96 -1.72 -13.53 -0.30
N SER A 97 -0.69 -14.25 0.14
CA SER A 97 -0.81 -15.65 0.53
C SER A 97 -1.55 -15.81 1.85
N LYS A 98 -2.34 -16.87 1.96
CA LYS A 98 -2.96 -17.25 3.23
C LYS A 98 -1.90 -17.92 4.12
N PRO A 99 -1.73 -17.51 5.39
CA PRO A 99 -0.91 -18.21 6.35
C PRO A 99 -1.42 -19.63 6.60
N LYS A 100 -0.51 -20.57 6.82
CA LYS A 100 -0.85 -21.90 7.33
C LYS A 100 -0.92 -21.85 8.86
N LYS A 101 -1.63 -22.81 9.44
CA LYS A 101 -1.68 -22.95 10.90
C LYS A 101 -0.27 -23.30 11.43
N ASP A 102 0.12 -22.66 12.52
CA ASP A 102 1.38 -22.90 13.23
C ASP A 102 2.67 -22.69 12.41
N GLU A 103 2.61 -21.92 11.28
CA GLU A 103 3.80 -21.53 10.54
C GLU A 103 4.45 -20.25 11.10
N THR A 104 5.75 -20.14 10.94
CA THR A 104 6.49 -18.92 11.27
C THR A 104 6.25 -17.84 10.23
N LEU A 105 5.84 -16.65 10.67
CA LEU A 105 5.71 -15.47 9.83
C LEU A 105 6.83 -14.48 10.11
N TYR A 106 7.34 -13.85 9.07
CA TYR A 106 8.42 -12.87 9.16
C TYR A 106 7.88 -11.46 8.93
N VAL A 107 8.27 -10.53 9.80
CA VAL A 107 7.94 -9.12 9.65
C VAL A 107 9.18 -8.36 9.18
N TYR A 108 9.11 -7.80 7.98
CA TYR A 108 10.14 -6.92 7.43
C TYR A 108 9.72 -5.47 7.66
N LEU A 109 10.54 -4.69 8.34
CA LEU A 109 10.29 -3.28 8.62
C LEU A 109 11.15 -2.41 7.71
N ALA A 110 10.58 -1.33 7.21
CA ALA A 110 11.28 -0.30 6.45
C ALA A 110 10.84 1.10 6.91
N VAL A 111 11.77 2.02 6.93
CA VAL A 111 11.52 3.41 7.28
C VAL A 111 12.11 4.34 6.23
N SER A 112 11.41 5.43 5.97
CA SER A 112 11.86 6.54 5.13
C SER A 112 11.80 7.85 5.93
N ASN A 113 12.14 8.96 5.29
CA ASN A 113 12.03 10.28 5.94
C ASN A 113 10.58 10.66 6.29
N GLY A 114 9.59 10.13 5.57
CA GLY A 114 8.19 10.52 5.73
C GLY A 114 7.22 9.36 6.00
N ALA A 115 7.70 8.12 6.06
CA ALA A 115 6.82 6.97 6.26
C ALA A 115 7.51 5.81 6.98
N VAL A 116 6.69 5.00 7.63
CA VAL A 116 7.06 3.66 8.11
C VAL A 116 6.25 2.63 7.35
N SER A 117 6.87 1.50 7.05
CA SER A 117 6.25 0.42 6.28
C SER A 117 6.66 -0.94 6.83
N ALA A 118 5.80 -1.93 6.64
CA ALA A 118 6.11 -3.31 6.96
C ALA A 118 5.53 -4.26 5.90
N ALA A 119 6.16 -5.42 5.77
CA ALA A 119 5.63 -6.55 5.04
C ALA A 119 5.59 -7.77 5.97
N LEU A 120 4.42 -8.36 6.13
CA LEU A 120 4.25 -9.67 6.74
C LEU A 120 4.43 -10.71 5.63
N VAL A 121 5.32 -11.65 5.82
CA VAL A 121 5.76 -12.61 4.81
C VAL A 121 5.77 -14.00 5.41
N ARG A 122 5.29 -14.98 4.66
CA ARG A 122 5.51 -16.40 4.92
C ARG A 122 6.60 -16.94 4.00
N GLU A 123 7.25 -18.00 4.42
CA GLU A 123 8.21 -18.71 3.58
C GLU A 123 7.65 -20.10 3.24
N ASP A 124 7.69 -20.45 1.97
CA ASP A 124 7.17 -21.71 1.44
C ASP A 124 8.20 -22.25 0.46
N GLU A 125 8.87 -23.35 0.85
CA GLU A 125 9.95 -23.97 0.07
C GLU A 125 11.08 -22.98 -0.33
N GLY A 126 11.48 -22.10 0.61
CA GLY A 126 12.50 -21.07 0.38
C GLY A 126 12.00 -19.84 -0.41
N VAL A 127 10.74 -19.83 -0.84
CA VAL A 127 10.13 -18.70 -1.54
C VAL A 127 9.36 -17.83 -0.56
N LYS A 128 9.71 -16.54 -0.52
CA LYS A 128 9.02 -15.54 0.30
C LYS A 128 7.74 -15.07 -0.38
N LYS A 129 6.61 -15.28 0.28
CA LYS A 129 5.28 -14.92 -0.21
C LYS A 129 4.67 -13.87 0.71
N PRO A 130 4.23 -12.71 0.20
CA PRO A 130 3.61 -11.69 1.03
C PRO A 130 2.26 -12.15 1.56
N VAL A 131 1.98 -11.80 2.81
CA VAL A 131 0.69 -12.02 3.48
C VAL A 131 -0.04 -10.69 3.65
N TYR A 132 0.70 -9.63 3.99
CA TYR A 132 0.12 -8.31 4.23
C TYR A 132 1.17 -7.20 4.12
N TYR A 133 0.79 -6.06 3.55
CA TYR A 133 1.60 -4.85 3.59
C TYR A 133 0.98 -3.82 4.51
N VAL A 134 1.81 -3.15 5.31
CA VAL A 134 1.43 -2.02 6.18
C VAL A 134 2.24 -0.80 5.75
N SER A 135 1.61 0.35 5.69
CA SER A 135 2.31 1.62 5.50
C SER A 135 1.57 2.73 6.24
N LYS A 136 2.32 3.65 6.85
CA LYS A 136 1.79 4.82 7.58
C LYS A 136 2.68 6.02 7.31
N ALA A 137 2.05 7.17 6.98
CA ALA A 137 2.74 8.45 6.95
C ALA A 137 3.16 8.86 8.37
N LEU A 138 4.36 9.39 8.51
CA LEU A 138 4.82 10.00 9.75
C LEU A 138 4.15 11.36 9.94
N LEU A 139 3.76 11.65 11.17
CA LEU A 139 3.37 12.99 11.59
C LEU A 139 4.60 13.90 11.62
N ASP A 140 4.41 15.22 11.57
CA ASP A 140 5.53 16.17 11.53
C ASP A 140 6.52 15.97 12.70
N ALA A 141 6.02 15.69 13.90
CA ALA A 141 6.88 15.36 15.06
C ALA A 141 7.64 14.04 14.85
N GLU A 142 7.00 13.01 14.31
CA GLU A 142 7.59 11.68 14.06
C GLU A 142 8.65 11.71 12.95
N THR A 143 8.59 12.69 12.03
CA THR A 143 9.61 12.83 10.97
C THR A 143 11.01 13.14 11.54
N ARG A 144 11.06 13.77 12.72
CA ARG A 144 12.30 14.13 13.43
C ARG A 144 12.90 13.00 14.25
N TYR A 145 12.21 11.88 14.39
CA TYR A 145 12.71 10.71 15.10
C TYR A 145 13.97 10.15 14.42
N GLN A 146 14.88 9.63 15.21
CA GLN A 146 16.03 8.89 14.72
C GLN A 146 15.58 7.60 14.02
N LYS A 147 16.46 7.02 13.22
CA LYS A 147 16.14 5.80 12.45
C LYS A 147 15.66 4.65 13.34
N LEU A 148 16.27 4.46 14.51
CA LEU A 148 15.89 3.42 15.46
C LEU A 148 14.50 3.67 16.05
N GLU A 149 14.19 4.91 16.40
CA GLU A 149 12.86 5.29 16.91
C GLU A 149 11.77 5.09 15.85
N LYS A 150 12.07 5.42 14.58
CA LYS A 150 11.18 5.14 13.45
C LYS A 150 10.96 3.64 13.25
N LEU A 151 11.98 2.81 13.45
CA LEU A 151 11.84 1.35 13.40
C LEU A 151 10.98 0.83 14.55
N ALA A 152 11.17 1.34 15.77
CA ALA A 152 10.31 1.00 16.91
C ALA A 152 8.85 1.41 16.66
N LEU A 153 8.64 2.61 16.11
CA LEU A 153 7.30 3.07 15.68
C LEU A 153 6.72 2.16 14.60
N ALA A 154 7.52 1.75 13.61
CA ALA A 154 7.10 0.83 12.58
C ALA A 154 6.63 -0.51 13.17
N LEU A 155 7.37 -1.05 14.13
CA LEU A 155 7.01 -2.29 14.83
C LEU A 155 5.71 -2.12 15.62
N MET A 156 5.56 -1.03 16.37
CA MET A 156 4.34 -0.72 17.13
C MET A 156 3.11 -0.59 16.22
N VAL A 157 3.23 0.14 15.11
CA VAL A 157 2.14 0.31 14.14
C VAL A 157 1.77 -1.02 13.50
N THR A 158 2.77 -1.81 13.16
CA THR A 158 2.60 -3.11 12.51
C THR A 158 1.93 -4.10 13.46
N SER A 159 2.39 -4.23 14.70
CA SER A 159 1.80 -5.14 15.70
C SER A 159 0.33 -4.82 15.97
N ARG A 160 -0.02 -3.53 16.09
CA ARG A 160 -1.41 -3.11 16.24
C ARG A 160 -2.29 -3.44 15.03
N LYS A 161 -1.74 -3.26 13.82
CA LYS A 161 -2.48 -3.51 12.57
C LYS A 161 -2.65 -5.01 12.32
N LEU A 162 -1.68 -5.80 12.70
CA LEU A 162 -1.58 -7.24 12.44
C LEU A 162 -1.88 -8.11 13.66
N LYS A 163 -2.50 -7.56 14.71
CA LYS A 163 -2.75 -8.28 15.98
C LYS A 163 -3.48 -9.62 15.83
N HIS A 164 -4.18 -9.84 14.71
CA HIS A 164 -4.88 -11.10 14.43
C HIS A 164 -3.97 -12.22 13.88
N TYR A 165 -2.70 -11.89 13.62
CA TYR A 165 -1.69 -12.84 13.16
C TYR A 165 -0.71 -13.26 14.27
N PHE A 166 -0.86 -12.65 15.47
CA PHE A 166 -0.01 -12.91 16.64
C PHE A 166 -0.80 -13.63 17.74
#